data_c3cc4a6b29dc7b6023223aba53214c39
#
_entry.id   c3cc4a6b29dc7b6023223aba53214c39
#
_cell.length_a   1.000
_cell.length_b   1.000
_cell.length_c   1.000
_cell.angle_alpha   90.00
_cell.angle_beta   90.00
_cell.angle_gamma   90.00
#
_symmetry.space_group_name_H-M   'P 1'
#
loop_
_entity.id
_entity.type
_entity.pdbx_description
1 polymer ?
#
loop_
_entity_poly.entity_id
_entity_poly.type
_entity_poly.pdbx_seq_one_letter_code
_entity_poly.pdbx_strand_id
1 'polypeptide(L)'
;MTPLAIRGRIFVVGVPRSGTTLLQGLLATHSTTTSFTESHFFARHFSRLPGTSTAILTRNPAPGVAAFLNENGEEPVDASRWFSSENRPWLRLKPWLPTQSRTVARRLLRIFDELALRRGTPYWIEKTPRHLRYVPYLERVSNEDPRPQFIHMIRDGMEVVASLYRASQSWERPYDLETCIQRWNEDVAFSLTRVADPNDHFVFYEQLTSQPEPTLRRLLADLGLAWEPEILESYGPTTDRLVTEDEPWKADVGRPIRHSATSHRELNAAQRNRVTRLLRQDLYHEIASRAQQRAGGIAAPG
;
A
#
# COMPACT_ATOMS: atom_id res chain seq x y z
N MET A 1 -0.86 -24.16 24.65
CA MET A 1 -0.54 -23.51 23.35
C MET A 1 -0.42 -22.02 23.59
N THR A 2 0.67 -21.41 23.19
CA THR A 2 0.82 -19.96 23.26
C THR A 2 -0.24 -19.31 22.35
N PRO A 3 -0.99 -18.29 22.80
CA PRO A 3 -1.99 -17.65 21.97
C PRO A 3 -1.33 -17.04 20.73
N LEU A 4 -2.01 -17.12 19.58
CA LEU A 4 -1.55 -16.51 18.34
C LEU A 4 -1.45 -15.00 18.55
N ALA A 5 -0.32 -14.41 18.19
CA ALA A 5 -0.07 -12.97 18.28
C ALA A 5 0.35 -12.43 16.92
N ILE A 6 0.07 -11.15 16.65
CA ILE A 6 0.53 -10.47 15.45
C ILE A 6 2.06 -10.37 15.47
N ARG A 7 2.69 -10.80 14.38
CA ARG A 7 4.14 -10.78 14.16
C ARG A 7 4.55 -9.76 13.11
N GLY A 8 3.63 -9.34 12.23
CA GLY A 8 3.94 -8.33 11.22
C GLY A 8 2.71 -7.59 10.73
N ARG A 9 2.90 -6.29 10.52
CA ARG A 9 1.95 -5.33 9.96
C ARG A 9 2.56 -4.77 8.68
N ILE A 10 2.07 -5.19 7.52
CA ILE A 10 2.69 -4.89 6.23
C ILE A 10 1.79 -3.96 5.42
N PHE A 11 2.34 -2.83 5.01
CA PHE A 11 1.68 -1.88 4.12
C PHE A 11 2.32 -1.92 2.74
N VAL A 12 1.54 -2.19 1.70
CA VAL A 12 1.96 -2.04 0.31
C VAL A 12 1.56 -0.66 -0.18
N VAL A 13 2.53 0.19 -0.41
CA VAL A 13 2.36 1.60 -0.77
C VAL A 13 3.07 1.95 -2.09
N GLY A 14 2.80 3.11 -2.64
CA GLY A 14 3.44 3.59 -3.87
C GLY A 14 2.53 4.46 -4.71
N VAL A 15 2.98 4.79 -5.91
CA VAL A 15 2.13 5.50 -6.87
C VAL A 15 1.01 4.56 -7.33
N PRO A 16 -0.26 5.00 -7.40
CA PRO A 16 -1.30 4.20 -8.03
C PRO A 16 -0.86 3.75 -9.44
N ARG A 17 -1.20 2.53 -9.83
CA ARG A 17 -0.82 1.90 -11.12
C ARG A 17 0.63 1.39 -11.22
N SER A 18 1.36 1.34 -10.12
CA SER A 18 2.72 0.77 -10.09
C SER A 18 2.76 -0.76 -9.92
N GLY A 19 1.63 -1.46 -9.89
CA GLY A 19 1.58 -2.92 -9.71
C GLY A 19 1.35 -3.36 -8.26
N THR A 20 0.91 -2.45 -7.38
CA THR A 20 0.64 -2.74 -5.96
C THR A 20 -0.36 -3.88 -5.75
N THR A 21 -1.38 -4.03 -6.63
CA THR A 21 -2.36 -5.12 -6.55
C THR A 21 -1.75 -6.48 -6.90
N LEU A 22 -0.85 -6.53 -7.89
CA LEU A 22 -0.10 -7.75 -8.22
C LEU A 22 0.71 -8.22 -7.01
N LEU A 23 1.50 -7.31 -6.43
CA LEU A 23 2.32 -7.64 -5.27
C LEU A 23 1.45 -8.05 -4.07
N GLN A 24 0.33 -7.37 -3.84
CA GLN A 24 -0.62 -7.74 -2.79
C GLN A 24 -1.15 -9.15 -2.98
N GLY A 25 -1.59 -9.52 -4.19
CA GLY A 25 -2.12 -10.85 -4.50
C GLY A 25 -1.08 -11.95 -4.26
N LEU A 26 0.17 -11.71 -4.70
CA LEU A 26 1.29 -12.62 -4.45
C LEU A 26 1.52 -12.83 -2.94
N LEU A 27 1.68 -11.75 -2.18
CA LEU A 27 1.92 -11.84 -0.74
C LEU A 27 0.72 -12.40 0.03
N ALA A 28 -0.50 -12.13 -0.41
CA ALA A 28 -1.73 -12.64 0.21
C ALA A 28 -1.91 -14.17 0.05
N THR A 29 -1.17 -14.79 -0.84
CA THR A 29 -1.19 -16.25 -1.07
C THR A 29 -0.31 -17.00 -0.05
N HIS A 30 0.60 -16.31 0.62
CA HIS A 30 1.44 -16.91 1.66
C HIS A 30 0.61 -17.42 2.85
N SER A 31 0.88 -18.64 3.32
CA SER A 31 0.06 -19.37 4.31
C SER A 31 -0.11 -18.63 5.65
N THR A 32 0.84 -17.80 6.04
CA THR A 32 0.84 -17.08 7.33
C THR A 32 0.32 -15.64 7.21
N THR A 33 -0.15 -15.21 6.05
CA THR A 33 -0.61 -13.84 5.83
C THR A 33 -2.12 -13.77 5.59
N THR A 34 -2.72 -12.66 5.97
CA THR A 34 -4.08 -12.26 5.56
C THR A 34 -4.00 -10.91 4.87
N SER A 35 -4.69 -10.77 3.76
CA SER A 35 -4.86 -9.49 3.09
C SER A 35 -6.32 -9.08 2.99
N PHE A 36 -6.54 -7.80 2.72
CA PHE A 36 -7.84 -7.15 2.70
C PHE A 36 -8.01 -6.33 1.42
N THR A 37 -9.25 -5.97 1.08
CA THR A 37 -9.56 -4.92 0.08
C THR A 37 -8.91 -3.60 0.49
N GLU A 38 -8.82 -2.63 -0.43
CA GLU A 38 -8.25 -1.31 -0.09
C GLU A 38 -9.07 -0.60 0.98
N SER A 39 -8.49 -0.40 2.16
CA SER A 39 -9.20 0.25 3.26
C SER A 39 -9.41 1.75 3.05
N HIS A 40 -8.48 2.40 2.39
CA HIS A 40 -8.41 3.85 2.23
C HIS A 40 -8.49 4.66 3.54
N PHE A 41 -8.39 4.04 4.71
CA PHE A 41 -8.72 4.65 5.99
C PHE A 41 -8.01 5.98 6.21
N PHE A 42 -6.68 5.99 6.04
CA PHE A 42 -5.90 7.19 6.30
C PHE A 42 -6.11 8.24 5.20
N ALA A 43 -6.18 7.83 3.95
CA ALA A 43 -6.38 8.72 2.82
C ALA A 43 -7.77 9.39 2.79
N ARG A 44 -8.80 8.73 3.33
CA ARG A 44 -10.19 9.25 3.33
C ARG A 44 -10.56 10.02 4.58
N HIS A 45 -10.01 9.63 5.74
CA HIS A 45 -10.47 10.14 7.03
C HIS A 45 -9.50 11.08 7.72
N PHE A 46 -8.24 11.14 7.27
CA PHE A 46 -7.22 11.98 7.87
C PHE A 46 -6.67 13.02 6.89
N SER A 47 -6.29 14.17 7.41
CA SER A 47 -5.51 15.18 6.69
C SER A 47 -4.13 15.30 7.33
N ARG A 48 -3.09 15.24 6.52
CA ARG A 48 -1.70 15.45 6.96
C ARG A 48 -1.47 16.92 7.27
N LEU A 49 -0.72 17.18 8.32
CA LEU A 49 -0.20 18.52 8.58
C LEU A 49 1.10 18.71 7.77
N PRO A 50 1.17 19.71 6.88
CA PRO A 50 2.35 19.94 6.05
C PRO A 50 3.62 20.05 6.89
N GLY A 51 4.73 19.48 6.41
CA GLY A 51 6.03 19.53 7.06
C GLY A 51 6.15 18.70 8.35
N THR A 52 5.15 17.88 8.69
CA THR A 52 5.15 17.09 9.91
C THR A 52 4.83 15.61 9.68
N SER A 53 5.17 14.76 10.66
CA SER A 53 4.71 13.36 10.73
C SER A 53 3.34 13.23 11.43
N THR A 54 2.51 14.27 11.41
CA THR A 54 1.21 14.30 12.08
C THR A 54 0.09 14.33 11.06
N ALA A 55 -0.98 13.60 11.37
CA ALA A 55 -2.25 13.73 10.67
C ALA A 55 -3.40 13.90 11.67
N ILE A 56 -4.41 14.63 11.27
CA ILE A 56 -5.61 14.88 12.06
C ILE A 56 -6.82 14.22 11.41
N LEU A 57 -7.68 13.68 12.24
CA LEU A 57 -8.96 13.11 11.80
C LEU A 57 -9.88 14.23 11.32
N THR A 58 -10.34 14.14 10.08
CA THR A 58 -11.19 15.16 9.46
C THR A 58 -12.61 14.65 9.16
N ARG A 59 -12.80 13.33 9.15
CA ARG A 59 -14.08 12.69 8.84
C ARG A 59 -14.34 11.52 9.80
N ASN A 60 -15.61 11.27 10.13
CA ASN A 60 -15.99 10.09 10.90
C ASN A 60 -15.58 8.80 10.15
N PRO A 61 -14.78 7.91 10.75
CA PRO A 61 -14.34 6.70 10.09
C PRO A 61 -15.36 5.55 10.13
N ALA A 62 -16.39 5.61 10.98
CA ALA A 62 -17.32 4.50 11.18
C ALA A 62 -18.01 4.00 9.90
N PRO A 63 -18.51 4.86 8.98
CA PRO A 63 -19.09 4.38 7.73
C PRO A 63 -18.06 3.67 6.84
N GLY A 64 -16.84 4.19 6.78
CA GLY A 64 -15.76 3.58 6.01
C GLY A 64 -15.32 2.23 6.58
N VAL A 65 -15.31 2.10 7.91
CA VAL A 65 -15.01 0.83 8.58
C VAL A 65 -16.13 -0.19 8.33
N ALA A 66 -17.40 0.22 8.40
CA ALA A 66 -18.52 -0.67 8.10
C ALA A 66 -18.46 -1.19 6.66
N ALA A 67 -18.19 -0.33 5.68
CA ALA A 67 -18.02 -0.73 4.29
C ALA A 67 -16.84 -1.71 4.13
N PHE A 68 -15.69 -1.40 4.72
CA PHE A 68 -14.51 -2.26 4.69
C PHE A 68 -14.76 -3.64 5.30
N LEU A 69 -15.46 -3.72 6.44
CA LEU A 69 -15.82 -5.00 7.08
C LEU A 69 -16.71 -5.82 6.15
N ASN A 70 -17.76 -5.20 5.59
CA ASN A 70 -18.67 -5.86 4.66
C ASN A 70 -17.94 -6.39 3.41
N GLU A 71 -17.06 -5.59 2.79
CA GLU A 71 -16.27 -5.98 1.63
C GLU A 71 -15.31 -7.14 1.92
N ASN A 72 -14.93 -7.33 3.19
CA ASN A 72 -14.06 -8.43 3.64
C ASN A 72 -14.83 -9.62 4.24
N GLY A 73 -16.16 -9.66 4.10
CA GLY A 73 -17.01 -10.74 4.56
C GLY A 73 -17.22 -10.78 6.08
N GLU A 74 -17.01 -9.63 6.74
CA GLU A 74 -17.19 -9.49 8.19
C GLU A 74 -18.51 -8.75 8.51
N GLU A 75 -19.13 -9.08 9.64
CA GLU A 75 -20.37 -8.44 10.07
C GLU A 75 -20.15 -6.93 10.38
N PRO A 76 -20.92 -6.01 9.75
CA PRO A 76 -20.76 -4.58 9.97
C PRO A 76 -21.14 -4.09 11.38
N VAL A 77 -21.82 -4.94 12.16
CA VAL A 77 -22.39 -4.61 13.48
C VAL A 77 -21.35 -4.09 14.47
N ASP A 78 -20.10 -4.49 14.33
CA ASP A 78 -19.04 -4.08 15.24
C ASP A 78 -18.43 -2.71 14.94
N ALA A 79 -18.66 -2.13 13.76
CA ALA A 79 -18.11 -0.80 13.41
C ALA A 79 -18.63 0.31 14.34
N SER A 80 -19.91 0.24 14.77
CA SER A 80 -20.48 1.21 15.68
C SER A 80 -19.89 1.11 17.10
N ARG A 81 -19.53 -0.09 17.56
CA ARG A 81 -18.86 -0.30 18.86
C ARG A 81 -17.49 0.35 18.93
N TRP A 82 -16.77 0.37 17.78
CA TRP A 82 -15.43 0.96 17.70
C TRP A 82 -15.45 2.50 17.74
N PHE A 83 -16.54 3.11 17.23
CA PHE A 83 -16.60 4.56 16.99
C PHE A 83 -17.90 5.21 17.52
N SER A 84 -18.76 4.48 18.27
CA SER A 84 -19.99 5.06 18.78
C SER A 84 -19.70 6.17 19.81
N SER A 85 -20.36 7.31 19.60
CA SER A 85 -20.30 8.46 20.52
C SER A 85 -20.98 8.19 21.87
N GLU A 86 -21.86 7.17 21.96
CA GLU A 86 -22.58 6.83 23.18
C GLU A 86 -21.68 6.28 24.28
N ASN A 87 -20.68 5.49 23.90
CA ASN A 87 -19.71 4.94 24.84
C ASN A 87 -18.52 5.86 25.13
N ARG A 88 -18.43 7.04 24.45
CA ARG A 88 -17.30 7.95 24.56
C ARG A 88 -17.69 9.39 24.27
N PRO A 89 -18.23 10.11 25.25
CA PRO A 89 -18.68 11.51 25.10
C PRO A 89 -17.57 12.46 24.62
N TRP A 90 -16.29 12.10 24.82
CA TRP A 90 -15.14 12.87 24.37
C TRP A 90 -14.91 12.83 22.84
N LEU A 91 -15.45 11.84 22.09
CA LEU A 91 -15.46 11.86 20.62
C LEU A 91 -16.37 12.96 20.06
N ARG A 92 -17.28 13.50 20.86
CA ARG A 92 -18.10 14.67 20.53
C ARG A 92 -17.34 15.98 20.68
N LEU A 93 -16.23 15.99 21.43
CA LEU A 93 -15.45 17.17 21.77
C LEU A 93 -14.18 17.25 20.89
N LYS A 94 -14.29 17.91 19.73
CA LYS A 94 -13.14 18.33 18.90
C LYS A 94 -12.35 17.16 18.25
N PRO A 95 -12.87 16.47 17.22
CA PRO A 95 -12.22 15.35 16.54
C PRO A 95 -10.86 15.70 15.88
N TRP A 96 -10.56 16.98 15.72
CA TRP A 96 -9.34 17.53 15.15
C TRP A 96 -8.15 17.62 16.12
N LEU A 97 -8.29 17.21 17.39
CA LEU A 97 -7.14 17.16 18.30
C LEU A 97 -6.20 16.01 17.92
N PRO A 98 -4.87 16.26 17.86
CA PRO A 98 -3.88 15.22 17.47
C PRO A 98 -3.92 13.96 18.33
N THR A 99 -4.23 14.09 19.63
CA THR A 99 -4.35 12.97 20.58
C THR A 99 -5.53 12.06 20.25
N GLN A 100 -6.68 12.62 19.89
CA GLN A 100 -7.86 11.86 19.47
C GLN A 100 -7.61 11.18 18.11
N SER A 101 -6.97 11.89 17.18
CA SER A 101 -6.59 11.35 15.88
C SER A 101 -5.70 10.12 16.02
N ARG A 102 -4.72 10.13 16.94
CA ARG A 102 -3.88 8.96 17.24
C ARG A 102 -4.68 7.80 17.80
N THR A 103 -5.60 8.05 18.72
CA THR A 103 -6.45 6.99 19.30
C THR A 103 -7.29 6.32 18.23
N VAL A 104 -7.89 7.11 17.32
CA VAL A 104 -8.66 6.57 16.20
C VAL A 104 -7.75 5.78 15.25
N ALA A 105 -6.58 6.32 14.88
CA ALA A 105 -5.63 5.63 14.02
C ALA A 105 -5.21 4.27 14.59
N ARG A 106 -4.87 4.20 15.87
CA ARG A 106 -4.53 2.93 16.55
C ARG A 106 -5.69 1.93 16.53
N ARG A 107 -6.92 2.39 16.62
CA ARG A 107 -8.09 1.51 16.50
C ARG A 107 -8.25 0.94 15.10
N LEU A 108 -8.05 1.78 14.07
CA LEU A 108 -8.07 1.31 12.70
C LEU A 108 -7.02 0.20 12.49
N LEU A 109 -5.82 0.35 13.06
CA LEU A 109 -4.79 -0.69 13.00
C LEU A 109 -5.20 -1.96 13.75
N ARG A 110 -5.82 -1.83 14.92
CA ARG A 110 -6.32 -3.00 15.68
C ARG A 110 -7.41 -3.77 14.95
N ILE A 111 -8.19 -3.14 14.09
CA ILE A 111 -9.15 -3.86 13.23
C ILE A 111 -8.42 -4.89 12.36
N PHE A 112 -7.32 -4.50 11.71
CA PHE A 112 -6.52 -5.43 10.91
C PHE A 112 -5.91 -6.54 11.78
N ASP A 113 -5.38 -6.19 12.97
CA ASP A 113 -4.82 -7.16 13.91
C ASP A 113 -5.88 -8.22 14.29
N GLU A 114 -7.08 -7.79 14.67
CA GLU A 114 -8.16 -8.69 15.08
C GLU A 114 -8.65 -9.57 13.93
N LEU A 115 -8.83 -9.00 12.74
CA LEU A 115 -9.25 -9.76 11.56
C LEU A 115 -8.22 -10.82 11.18
N ALA A 116 -6.93 -10.50 11.21
CA ALA A 116 -5.88 -11.45 10.92
C ALA A 116 -5.84 -12.59 11.96
N LEU A 117 -5.95 -12.26 13.25
CA LEU A 117 -6.00 -13.27 14.31
C LEU A 117 -7.25 -14.18 14.22
N ARG A 118 -8.42 -13.63 13.89
CA ARG A 118 -9.64 -14.42 13.64
C ARG A 118 -9.45 -15.39 12.46
N ARG A 119 -8.68 -15.00 11.45
CA ARG A 119 -8.35 -15.84 10.29
C ARG A 119 -7.17 -16.78 10.54
N GLY A 120 -6.61 -16.79 11.74
CA GLY A 120 -5.53 -17.68 12.14
C GLY A 120 -4.16 -17.29 11.60
N THR A 121 -3.95 -16.04 11.18
CA THR A 121 -2.68 -15.58 10.59
C THR A 121 -1.97 -14.54 11.46
N PRO A 122 -0.62 -14.67 11.67
CA PRO A 122 0.15 -13.74 12.47
C PRO A 122 0.61 -12.49 11.69
N TYR A 123 0.41 -12.44 10.37
CA TYR A 123 0.76 -11.30 9.53
C TYR A 123 -0.46 -10.79 8.78
N TRP A 124 -0.54 -9.49 8.58
CA TRP A 124 -1.52 -8.92 7.69
C TRP A 124 -0.91 -7.93 6.69
N ILE A 125 -1.58 -7.81 5.56
CA ILE A 125 -1.18 -6.97 4.44
C ILE A 125 -2.32 -6.01 4.12
N GLU A 126 -2.07 -4.72 4.26
CA GLU A 126 -2.96 -3.67 3.81
C GLU A 126 -2.34 -2.98 2.59
N LYS A 127 -3.11 -2.88 1.52
CA LYS A 127 -2.67 -2.22 0.31
C LYS A 127 -3.61 -1.08 -0.02
N THR A 128 -3.16 0.11 0.22
CA THR A 128 -3.72 1.36 -0.30
C THR A 128 -2.55 2.23 -0.77
N PRO A 129 -2.33 2.37 -2.08
CA PRO A 129 -1.16 3.08 -2.61
C PRO A 129 -0.97 4.46 -2.00
N ARG A 130 -2.06 5.20 -1.80
CA ARG A 130 -2.06 6.56 -1.23
C ARG A 130 -1.68 6.63 0.25
N HIS A 131 -1.61 5.50 0.97
CA HIS A 131 -1.06 5.46 2.33
C HIS A 131 0.45 5.78 2.35
N LEU A 132 1.12 5.74 1.21
CA LEU A 132 2.50 6.20 1.06
C LEU A 132 2.75 7.52 1.80
N ARG A 133 1.86 8.49 1.63
CA ARG A 133 2.01 9.81 2.25
C ARG A 133 1.74 9.83 3.76
N TYR A 134 1.23 8.73 4.30
CA TYR A 134 0.94 8.57 5.74
C TYR A 134 1.99 7.72 6.46
N VAL A 135 3.02 7.20 5.78
CA VAL A 135 4.08 6.37 6.37
C VAL A 135 4.64 6.97 7.67
N PRO A 136 5.09 8.24 7.73
CA PRO A 136 5.63 8.80 8.97
C PRO A 136 4.60 8.91 10.11
N TYR A 137 3.32 9.06 9.75
CA TYR A 137 2.24 9.08 10.73
C TYR A 137 1.93 7.68 11.25
N LEU A 138 1.90 6.69 10.37
CA LEU A 138 1.67 5.28 10.70
C LEU A 138 2.76 4.74 11.62
N GLU A 139 4.02 5.02 11.36
CA GLU A 139 5.13 4.70 12.25
C GLU A 139 4.94 5.31 13.64
N ARG A 140 4.57 6.58 13.69
CA ARG A 140 4.38 7.30 14.94
C ARG A 140 3.21 6.80 15.78
N VAL A 141 2.13 6.32 15.15
CA VAL A 141 0.96 5.80 15.87
C VAL A 141 1.10 4.33 16.23
N SER A 142 1.91 3.58 15.50
CA SER A 142 2.20 2.16 15.70
C SER A 142 3.51 1.99 16.48
N ASN A 143 3.65 2.66 17.61
CA ASN A 143 4.86 2.56 18.44
C ASN A 143 4.95 1.26 19.27
N GLU A 144 3.98 0.36 19.13
CA GLU A 144 3.91 -0.96 19.77
C GLU A 144 4.44 -2.03 18.80
N ASP A 145 5.12 -3.04 19.30
CA ASP A 145 5.56 -4.19 18.50
C ASP A 145 4.37 -5.05 18.06
N PRO A 146 4.42 -5.60 16.84
CA PRO A 146 5.43 -5.35 15.80
C PRO A 146 5.25 -3.98 15.16
N ARG A 147 6.39 -3.32 14.85
CA ARG A 147 6.36 -2.08 14.05
C ARG A 147 5.86 -2.37 12.64
N PRO A 148 5.16 -1.42 12.00
CA PRO A 148 4.73 -1.59 10.64
C PRO A 148 5.93 -1.61 9.68
N GLN A 149 5.84 -2.46 8.66
CA GLN A 149 6.77 -2.53 7.54
C GLN A 149 6.09 -1.97 6.29
N PHE A 150 6.81 -1.24 5.47
CA PHE A 150 6.27 -0.58 4.28
C PHE A 150 6.98 -1.10 3.04
N ILE A 151 6.21 -1.61 2.09
CA ILE A 151 6.73 -2.03 0.79
C ILE A 151 6.39 -0.95 -0.22
N HIS A 152 7.41 -0.25 -0.67
CA HIS A 152 7.32 0.77 -1.71
C HIS A 152 7.36 0.10 -3.08
N MET A 153 6.21 0.07 -3.77
CA MET A 153 6.14 -0.43 -5.14
C MET A 153 6.53 0.67 -6.11
N ILE A 154 7.65 0.48 -6.78
CA ILE A 154 8.24 1.44 -7.73
C ILE A 154 8.09 0.90 -9.14
N ARG A 155 7.75 1.76 -10.10
CA ARG A 155 7.62 1.44 -11.52
C ARG A 155 8.05 2.60 -12.37
N ASP A 156 8.49 2.32 -13.61
CA ASP A 156 8.82 3.32 -14.62
C ASP A 156 7.75 4.41 -14.72
N GLY A 157 8.20 5.66 -14.71
CA GLY A 157 7.30 6.79 -14.61
C GLY A 157 6.44 7.01 -15.84
N MET A 158 6.97 6.76 -17.04
CA MET A 158 6.21 6.90 -18.28
C MET A 158 5.02 5.92 -18.29
N GLU A 159 5.27 4.67 -17.89
CA GLU A 159 4.24 3.63 -17.81
C GLU A 159 3.17 3.92 -16.76
N VAL A 160 3.58 4.42 -15.58
CA VAL A 160 2.65 4.78 -14.51
C VAL A 160 1.81 5.98 -14.91
N VAL A 161 2.42 7.05 -15.42
CA VAL A 161 1.71 8.27 -15.84
C VAL A 161 0.70 7.95 -16.92
N ALA A 162 1.07 7.21 -17.96
CA ALA A 162 0.15 6.81 -19.03
C ALA A 162 -1.01 5.97 -18.51
N SER A 163 -0.73 4.95 -17.67
CA SER A 163 -1.76 4.10 -17.08
C SER A 163 -2.69 4.86 -16.13
N LEU A 164 -2.15 5.80 -15.33
CA LEU A 164 -2.94 6.63 -14.41
C LEU A 164 -3.81 7.62 -15.16
N TYR A 165 -3.25 8.30 -16.17
CA TYR A 165 -3.98 9.23 -17.04
C TYR A 165 -5.18 8.52 -17.67
N ARG A 166 -4.98 7.38 -18.35
CA ARG A 166 -6.06 6.59 -18.92
C ARG A 166 -7.10 6.16 -17.90
N ALA A 167 -6.69 5.54 -16.80
CA ALA A 167 -7.60 5.06 -15.78
C ALA A 167 -8.45 6.18 -15.18
N SER A 168 -7.89 7.36 -15.03
CA SER A 168 -8.60 8.51 -14.46
C SER A 168 -9.69 9.07 -15.35
N GLN A 169 -9.65 8.81 -16.67
CA GLN A 169 -10.67 9.34 -17.59
C GLN A 169 -12.08 8.78 -17.33
N SER A 170 -12.19 7.64 -16.65
CA SER A 170 -13.48 7.07 -16.21
C SER A 170 -13.93 7.57 -14.83
N TRP A 171 -13.14 8.41 -14.15
CA TRP A 171 -13.47 8.89 -12.81
C TRP A 171 -14.38 10.14 -12.88
N GLU A 172 -15.15 10.38 -11.83
CA GLU A 172 -15.97 11.59 -11.70
C GLU A 172 -15.15 12.88 -11.90
N ARG A 173 -13.88 12.84 -11.47
CA ARG A 173 -12.91 13.95 -11.62
C ARG A 173 -11.63 13.39 -12.26
N PRO A 174 -11.57 13.40 -13.60
CA PRO A 174 -10.39 12.92 -14.32
C PRO A 174 -9.17 13.80 -14.01
N TYR A 175 -8.00 13.18 -14.04
CA TYR A 175 -6.74 13.92 -13.93
C TYR A 175 -6.28 14.36 -15.31
N ASP A 176 -5.73 15.56 -15.39
CA ASP A 176 -4.91 15.96 -16.52
C ASP A 176 -3.53 15.27 -16.47
N LEU A 177 -2.80 15.38 -17.56
CA LEU A 177 -1.51 14.71 -17.70
C LEU A 177 -0.47 15.27 -16.71
N GLU A 178 -0.49 16.58 -16.49
CA GLU A 178 0.38 17.28 -15.55
C GLU A 178 0.16 16.79 -14.11
N THR A 179 -1.07 16.62 -13.71
CA THR A 179 -1.42 16.07 -12.40
C THR A 179 -0.86 14.65 -12.23
N CYS A 180 -0.93 13.81 -13.28
CA CYS A 180 -0.37 12.46 -13.23
C CYS A 180 1.15 12.49 -13.08
N ILE A 181 1.83 13.35 -13.84
CA ILE A 181 3.30 13.55 -13.78
C ILE A 181 3.71 14.04 -12.39
N GLN A 182 3.05 15.09 -11.89
CA GLN A 182 3.35 15.66 -10.58
C GLN A 182 3.19 14.62 -9.46
N ARG A 183 2.10 13.83 -9.50
CA ARG A 183 1.88 12.77 -8.52
C ARG A 183 2.99 11.74 -8.51
N TRP A 184 3.41 11.28 -9.68
CA TRP A 184 4.52 10.33 -9.76
C TRP A 184 5.81 10.94 -9.20
N ASN A 185 6.16 12.15 -9.64
CA ASN A 185 7.36 12.84 -9.17
C ASN A 185 7.38 13.02 -7.64
N GLU A 186 6.26 13.47 -7.07
CA GLU A 186 6.14 13.69 -5.63
C GLU A 186 6.18 12.39 -4.82
N ASP A 187 5.47 11.34 -5.28
CA ASP A 187 5.38 10.08 -4.56
C ASP A 187 6.70 9.31 -4.63
N VAL A 188 7.41 9.34 -5.77
CA VAL A 188 8.73 8.73 -5.91
C VAL A 188 9.79 9.54 -5.15
N ALA A 189 9.74 10.88 -5.17
CA ALA A 189 10.61 11.71 -4.34
C ALA A 189 10.41 11.41 -2.85
N PHE A 190 9.17 11.21 -2.41
CA PHE A 190 8.91 10.80 -1.02
C PHE A 190 9.51 9.43 -0.73
N SER A 191 9.32 8.43 -1.60
CA SER A 191 9.89 7.10 -1.45
C SER A 191 11.42 7.14 -1.36
N LEU A 192 12.08 8.01 -2.13
CA LEU A 192 13.53 8.20 -2.06
C LEU A 192 14.00 8.63 -0.66
N THR A 193 13.22 9.46 0.06
CA THR A 193 13.58 9.86 1.43
C THR A 193 13.55 8.71 2.43
N ARG A 194 12.92 7.59 2.06
CA ARG A 194 12.72 6.42 2.91
C ARG A 194 13.72 5.29 2.69
N VAL A 195 14.60 5.37 1.67
CA VAL A 195 15.48 4.25 1.27
C VAL A 195 16.41 3.78 2.39
N ALA A 196 16.77 4.66 3.33
CA ALA A 196 17.64 4.33 4.45
C ALA A 196 16.90 3.70 5.66
N ASP A 197 15.57 3.76 5.70
CA ASP A 197 14.80 3.24 6.83
C ASP A 197 14.76 1.69 6.81
N PRO A 198 15.07 1.00 7.92
CA PRO A 198 15.10 -0.45 7.96
C PRO A 198 13.73 -1.11 7.79
N ASN A 199 12.64 -0.40 8.08
CA ASN A 199 11.28 -0.92 7.94
C ASN A 199 10.67 -0.66 6.55
N ASP A 200 11.41 0.00 5.64
CA ASP A 200 10.98 0.28 4.28
C ASP A 200 11.69 -0.63 3.29
N HIS A 201 10.92 -1.36 2.49
CA HIS A 201 11.37 -2.30 1.47
C HIS A 201 10.99 -1.77 0.10
N PHE A 202 11.83 -2.02 -0.90
CA PHE A 202 11.61 -1.49 -2.25
C PHE A 202 11.50 -2.63 -3.27
N VAL A 203 10.35 -2.66 -3.97
CA VAL A 203 10.07 -3.63 -5.03
C VAL A 203 9.86 -2.88 -6.33
N PHE A 204 10.65 -3.23 -7.35
CA PHE A 204 10.53 -2.66 -8.69
C PHE A 204 9.63 -3.56 -9.54
N TYR A 205 8.61 -2.97 -10.16
CA TYR A 205 7.64 -3.69 -11.00
C TYR A 205 8.34 -4.48 -12.10
N GLU A 206 9.34 -3.89 -12.73
CA GLU A 206 10.10 -4.49 -13.81
C GLU A 206 10.85 -5.75 -13.33
N GLN A 207 11.45 -5.70 -12.14
CA GLN A 207 12.12 -6.85 -11.53
C GLN A 207 11.10 -7.92 -11.10
N LEU A 208 10.01 -7.51 -10.46
CA LEU A 208 8.95 -8.44 -10.05
C LEU A 208 8.36 -9.20 -11.23
N THR A 209 8.22 -8.55 -12.39
CA THR A 209 7.59 -9.18 -13.56
C THR A 209 8.56 -9.93 -14.46
N SER A 210 9.86 -9.60 -14.45
CA SER A 210 10.89 -10.31 -15.22
C SER A 210 11.56 -11.44 -14.43
N GLN A 211 11.69 -11.27 -13.12
CA GLN A 211 12.33 -12.21 -12.20
C GLN A 211 11.51 -12.36 -10.91
N PRO A 212 10.28 -12.91 -10.98
CA PRO A 212 9.36 -12.93 -9.86
C PRO A 212 9.90 -13.70 -8.65
N GLU A 213 10.41 -14.91 -8.84
CA GLU A 213 10.89 -15.74 -7.73
C GLU A 213 12.07 -15.12 -6.98
N PRO A 214 13.19 -14.71 -7.60
CA PRO A 214 14.29 -14.07 -6.89
C PRO A 214 13.86 -12.79 -6.16
N THR A 215 12.97 -11.99 -6.78
CA THR A 215 12.47 -10.75 -6.19
C THR A 215 11.64 -11.02 -4.94
N LEU A 216 10.74 -12.01 -4.99
CA LEU A 216 9.88 -12.38 -3.86
C LEU A 216 10.66 -13.07 -2.75
N ARG A 217 11.61 -13.98 -3.07
CA ARG A 217 12.46 -14.63 -2.06
C ARG A 217 13.20 -13.59 -1.21
N ARG A 218 13.79 -12.60 -1.85
CA ARG A 218 14.47 -11.52 -1.14
C ARG A 218 13.49 -10.74 -0.26
N LEU A 219 12.36 -10.30 -0.82
CA LEU A 219 11.36 -9.53 -0.08
C LEU A 219 10.82 -10.31 1.14
N LEU A 220 10.50 -11.59 0.97
CA LEU A 220 9.99 -12.43 2.06
C LEU A 220 11.05 -12.60 3.16
N ALA A 221 12.32 -12.80 2.79
CA ALA A 221 13.42 -12.86 3.75
C ALA A 221 13.54 -11.55 4.55
N ASP A 222 13.45 -10.40 3.89
CA ASP A 222 13.48 -9.07 4.52
C ASP A 222 12.28 -8.86 5.47
N LEU A 223 11.12 -9.46 5.17
CA LEU A 223 9.90 -9.43 5.99
C LEU A 223 9.87 -10.48 7.10
N GLY A 224 10.87 -11.39 7.16
CA GLY A 224 10.89 -12.51 8.10
C GLY A 224 9.90 -13.64 7.76
N LEU A 225 9.51 -13.76 6.49
CA LEU A 225 8.61 -14.80 5.97
C LEU A 225 9.38 -15.88 5.21
N ALA A 226 8.96 -17.14 5.36
CA ALA A 226 9.53 -18.25 4.60
C ALA A 226 9.12 -18.18 3.12
N TRP A 227 9.90 -18.77 2.25
CA TRP A 227 9.52 -18.94 0.85
C TRP A 227 8.51 -20.09 0.71
N GLU A 228 7.42 -19.82 -0.01
CA GLU A 228 6.39 -20.79 -0.41
C GLU A 228 6.18 -20.72 -1.93
N PRO A 229 6.39 -21.84 -2.69
CA PRO A 229 6.20 -21.85 -4.15
C PRO A 229 4.79 -21.47 -4.59
N GLU A 230 3.79 -21.79 -3.77
CA GLU A 230 2.37 -21.52 -3.98
C GLU A 230 2.08 -20.03 -4.24
N ILE A 231 2.94 -19.14 -3.76
CA ILE A 231 2.84 -17.69 -4.00
C ILE A 231 2.83 -17.38 -5.50
N LEU A 232 3.63 -18.10 -6.29
CA LEU A 232 3.66 -17.93 -7.75
C LEU A 232 2.64 -18.77 -8.49
N GLU A 233 2.27 -19.91 -7.93
CA GLU A 233 1.41 -20.88 -8.60
C GLU A 233 -0.07 -20.58 -8.44
N SER A 234 -0.48 -19.97 -7.31
CA SER A 234 -1.90 -19.87 -6.89
C SER A 234 -2.37 -18.45 -6.58
N TYR A 235 -1.62 -17.41 -6.92
CA TYR A 235 -1.99 -16.02 -6.57
C TYR A 235 -3.22 -15.48 -7.31
N GLY A 236 -3.58 -16.03 -8.48
CA GLY A 236 -4.68 -15.56 -9.30
C GLY A 236 -6.02 -15.49 -8.56
N PRO A 237 -6.55 -16.62 -8.05
CA PRO A 237 -7.81 -16.62 -7.30
C PRO A 237 -7.77 -15.77 -6.02
N THR A 238 -6.59 -15.63 -5.39
CA THR A 238 -6.41 -14.77 -4.22
C THR A 238 -6.50 -13.31 -4.62
N THR A 239 -5.88 -12.92 -5.73
CA THR A 239 -5.95 -11.57 -6.27
C THR A 239 -7.37 -11.18 -6.64
N ASP A 240 -8.13 -12.06 -7.28
CA ASP A 240 -9.51 -11.80 -7.70
C ASP A 240 -10.43 -11.46 -6.52
N ARG A 241 -10.21 -12.07 -5.35
CA ARG A 241 -10.96 -11.74 -4.13
C ARG A 241 -10.61 -10.38 -3.52
N LEU A 242 -9.45 -9.83 -3.86
CA LEU A 242 -8.96 -8.53 -3.35
C LEU A 242 -9.32 -7.36 -4.27
N VAL A 243 -9.89 -7.64 -5.44
CA VAL A 243 -10.34 -6.63 -6.42
C VAL A 243 -11.84 -6.46 -6.29
N THR A 244 -12.29 -5.23 -6.13
CA THR A 244 -13.73 -4.90 -6.07
C THR A 244 -14.30 -4.66 -7.47
N GLU A 245 -15.62 -4.82 -7.64
CA GLU A 245 -16.31 -4.62 -8.94
C GLU A 245 -16.12 -3.18 -9.48
N ASP A 246 -15.91 -2.23 -8.62
CA ASP A 246 -15.67 -0.83 -8.99
C ASP A 246 -14.28 -0.57 -9.62
N GLU A 247 -13.46 -1.62 -9.79
CA GLU A 247 -12.09 -1.53 -10.27
C GLU A 247 -11.84 -2.34 -11.56
N PRO A 248 -12.63 -2.13 -12.65
CA PRO A 248 -12.55 -2.94 -13.88
C PRO A 248 -11.15 -2.93 -14.53
N TRP A 249 -10.34 -1.90 -14.27
CA TRP A 249 -8.96 -1.83 -14.74
C TRP A 249 -7.99 -2.80 -14.05
N LYS A 250 -8.44 -3.56 -13.05
CA LYS A 250 -7.68 -4.61 -12.35
C LYS A 250 -8.00 -6.02 -12.83
N ALA A 251 -8.90 -6.18 -13.79
CA ALA A 251 -9.39 -7.49 -14.27
C ALA A 251 -8.29 -8.44 -14.77
N ASP A 252 -7.13 -7.91 -15.17
CA ASP A 252 -6.02 -8.70 -15.70
C ASP A 252 -4.96 -9.07 -14.64
N VAL A 253 -5.09 -8.63 -13.39
CA VAL A 253 -4.03 -8.78 -12.38
C VAL A 253 -3.89 -10.23 -11.90
N GLY A 254 -4.95 -11.02 -11.89
CA GLY A 254 -4.94 -12.44 -11.52
C GLY A 254 -4.41 -13.40 -12.62
N ARG A 255 -3.95 -12.88 -13.76
CA ARG A 255 -3.37 -13.66 -14.87
C ARG A 255 -1.89 -13.90 -14.67
N PRO A 256 -1.27 -14.84 -15.45
CA PRO A 256 0.18 -15.07 -15.32
C PRO A 256 0.96 -13.78 -15.39
N ILE A 257 1.97 -13.67 -14.49
CA ILE A 257 2.84 -12.50 -14.39
C ILE A 257 3.47 -12.24 -15.76
N ARG A 258 3.22 -11.06 -16.32
CA ARG A 258 3.81 -10.63 -17.59
C ARG A 258 4.33 -9.21 -17.43
N HIS A 259 5.52 -8.99 -17.95
CA HIS A 259 6.02 -7.64 -18.07
C HIS A 259 5.16 -6.87 -19.08
N SER A 260 4.51 -5.80 -18.62
CA SER A 260 3.72 -4.92 -19.47
C SER A 260 4.34 -3.53 -19.44
N ALA A 261 5.00 -3.16 -20.54
CA ALA A 261 5.55 -1.83 -20.79
C ALA A 261 4.90 -1.25 -22.06
N THR A 262 3.57 -1.18 -22.09
CA THR A 262 2.82 -0.77 -23.28
C THR A 262 1.89 0.41 -23.06
N SER A 263 1.69 0.83 -21.80
CA SER A 263 0.76 1.94 -21.48
C SER A 263 1.15 3.25 -22.15
N HIS A 264 2.45 3.51 -22.33
CA HIS A 264 2.95 4.69 -23.02
C HIS A 264 2.48 4.82 -24.47
N ARG A 265 2.11 3.69 -25.13
CA ARG A 265 1.62 3.67 -26.52
C ARG A 265 0.26 4.36 -26.67
N GLU A 266 -0.48 4.50 -25.58
CA GLU A 266 -1.78 5.17 -25.55
C GLU A 266 -1.67 6.70 -25.52
N LEU A 267 -0.51 7.23 -25.18
CA LEU A 267 -0.23 8.65 -25.27
C LEU A 267 0.15 9.03 -26.71
N ASN A 268 -0.33 10.16 -27.20
CA ASN A 268 0.14 10.69 -28.47
C ASN A 268 1.59 11.24 -28.36
N ALA A 269 2.20 11.58 -29.49
CA ALA A 269 3.60 12.02 -29.51
C ALA A 269 3.85 13.29 -28.66
N ALA A 270 2.94 14.26 -28.69
CA ALA A 270 3.05 15.50 -27.92
C ALA A 270 2.96 15.20 -26.40
N GLN A 271 2.05 14.32 -26.01
CA GLN A 271 1.91 13.87 -24.62
C GLN A 271 3.16 13.13 -24.14
N ARG A 272 3.69 12.17 -24.92
CA ARG A 272 4.95 11.48 -24.58
C ARG A 272 6.11 12.46 -24.42
N ASN A 273 6.29 13.39 -25.34
CA ASN A 273 7.33 14.42 -25.23
C ASN A 273 7.14 15.29 -23.97
N ARG A 274 5.89 15.60 -23.61
CA ARG A 274 5.59 16.35 -22.39
C ARG A 274 5.96 15.57 -21.15
N VAL A 275 5.58 14.28 -21.06
CA VAL A 275 5.96 13.39 -19.96
C VAL A 275 7.48 13.29 -19.84
N THR A 276 8.19 12.96 -20.93
CA THR A 276 9.65 12.82 -20.93
C THR A 276 10.36 14.06 -20.39
N ARG A 277 9.84 15.26 -20.71
CA ARG A 277 10.46 16.52 -20.28
C ARG A 277 10.22 16.84 -18.81
N LEU A 278 9.07 16.47 -18.25
CA LEU A 278 8.65 16.86 -16.90
C LEU A 278 8.85 15.76 -15.83
N LEU A 279 9.03 14.54 -16.29
CA LEU A 279 9.19 13.41 -15.41
C LEU A 279 10.59 13.39 -14.77
N ARG A 280 10.64 13.23 -13.49
CA ARG A 280 11.87 13.07 -12.70
C ARG A 280 12.33 11.61 -12.69
N GLN A 281 12.62 11.05 -13.87
CA GLN A 281 13.06 9.67 -14.02
C GLN A 281 14.40 9.40 -13.29
N ASP A 282 15.18 10.45 -13.05
CA ASP A 282 16.37 10.42 -12.20
C ASP A 282 16.09 9.84 -10.79
N LEU A 283 14.93 10.17 -10.21
CA LEU A 283 14.51 9.65 -8.89
C LEU A 283 14.34 8.13 -8.89
N TYR A 284 13.78 7.57 -9.95
CA TYR A 284 13.65 6.12 -10.12
C TYR A 284 15.02 5.44 -10.08
N HIS A 285 15.97 5.95 -10.86
CA HIS A 285 17.31 5.40 -10.92
C HIS A 285 18.08 5.56 -9.60
N GLU A 286 17.88 6.67 -8.91
CA GLU A 286 18.50 6.91 -7.61
C GLU A 286 17.97 5.94 -6.54
N ILE A 287 16.65 5.69 -6.49
CA ILE A 287 16.09 4.68 -5.58
C ILE A 287 16.67 3.31 -5.91
N ALA A 288 16.72 2.93 -7.20
CA ALA A 288 17.24 1.64 -7.61
C ALA A 288 18.71 1.44 -7.17
N SER A 289 19.55 2.47 -7.39
CA SER A 289 20.95 2.45 -6.97
C SER A 289 21.10 2.31 -5.46
N ARG A 290 20.41 3.13 -4.69
CA ARG A 290 20.50 3.10 -3.21
C ARG A 290 19.93 1.83 -2.61
N ALA A 291 18.81 1.30 -3.13
CA ALA A 291 18.23 0.05 -2.68
C ALA A 291 19.16 -1.15 -2.95
N GLN A 292 19.85 -1.17 -4.10
CA GLN A 292 20.86 -2.18 -4.41
C GLN A 292 22.08 -2.10 -3.48
N GLN A 293 22.59 -0.90 -3.21
CA GLN A 293 23.72 -0.70 -2.28
C GLN A 293 23.38 -1.21 -0.88
N ARG A 294 22.16 -0.94 -0.40
CA ARG A 294 21.68 -1.44 0.88
C ARG A 294 21.61 -2.97 0.91
N ALA A 295 21.11 -3.61 -0.14
CA ALA A 295 21.04 -5.06 -0.26
C ALA A 295 22.45 -5.71 -0.31
N GLY A 296 23.40 -5.08 -0.99
CA GLY A 296 24.79 -5.55 -1.06
C GLY A 296 25.61 -5.32 0.22
N GLY A 297 25.26 -4.31 1.03
CA GLY A 297 25.93 -4.01 2.30
C GLY A 297 25.52 -4.92 3.46
N ILE A 298 24.45 -5.70 3.32
CA ILE A 298 23.98 -6.66 4.34
C ILE A 298 24.62 -8.06 4.16
N ALA A 299 25.32 -8.29 3.05
CA ALA A 299 26.02 -9.56 2.79
C ALA A 299 27.40 -9.57 3.44
N ALA A 300 27.52 -9.85 4.74
CA ALA A 300 28.45 -10.77 5.40
C ALA A 300 28.36 -10.67 6.94
N PRO A 301 27.75 -11.62 7.65
CA PRO A 301 28.40 -12.14 8.86
C PRO A 301 29.31 -13.27 8.41
N GLY A 302 30.63 -13.13 8.64
CA GLY A 302 31.62 -14.19 8.57
C GLY A 302 31.36 -15.29 9.60
#